data_746d04a2d3679c6a92301a693687d640
#
_entry.id   746d04a2d3679c6a92301a693687d640
#
_cell.length_a   1.000
_cell.length_b   1.000
_cell.length_c   1.000
_cell.angle_alpha   90.00
_cell.angle_beta   90.00
_cell.angle_gamma   90.00
#
_symmetry.space_group_name_H-M   'P 1'
#
loop_
_entity.id
_entity.type
_entity.pdbx_description
1 polymer ?
#
loop_
_entity_poly.entity_id
_entity_poly.type
_entity_poly.pdbx_seq_one_letter_code
_entity_poly.pdbx_strand_id
1 'polypeptide(L)'
;MVPASEEQKKDPAFVNGRNYLAKFNYEQNVFFIQEDGYFYDWSALNPIAFFGNSRSSTFVDFDDDGDLDVVVTNYSSKAKVFKNLQQSENNWVRFRLEGTRSNRNAIGAVAQLQFGDQQRFGTVVSGSGFLSQKQYELHFGLGAAEKVDSVTVQWPSGIKQKLTDIAPNKLHRIIEEVPVAETK
;
A
#
# COMPACT_ATOMS: atom_id res chain seq x y z
N MET A 1 -25.21 26.29 -4.33
CA MET A 1 -25.13 25.03 -5.12
C MET A 1 -24.46 25.40 -6.43
N VAL A 2 -23.25 24.87 -6.71
CA VAL A 2 -22.52 25.16 -7.94
C VAL A 2 -23.20 24.38 -9.08
N PRO A 3 -23.55 25.02 -10.21
CA PRO A 3 -24.17 24.33 -11.34
C PRO A 3 -23.19 23.32 -11.94
N ALA A 4 -23.71 22.17 -12.37
CA ALA A 4 -22.91 21.15 -13.01
C ALA A 4 -22.25 21.67 -14.28
N SER A 5 -20.96 21.34 -14.50
CA SER A 5 -20.23 21.68 -15.72
C SER A 5 -20.80 20.93 -16.94
N GLU A 6 -20.51 21.42 -18.15
CA GLU A 6 -20.91 20.75 -19.39
C GLU A 6 -20.35 19.34 -19.53
N GLU A 7 -19.19 19.09 -18.95
CA GLU A 7 -18.55 17.77 -18.89
C GLU A 7 -19.27 16.83 -17.93
N GLN A 8 -19.73 17.35 -16.79
CA GLN A 8 -20.54 16.61 -15.83
C GLN A 8 -21.91 16.22 -16.39
N LYS A 9 -22.51 17.05 -17.24
CA LYS A 9 -23.81 16.77 -17.90
C LYS A 9 -23.72 15.65 -18.94
N LYS A 10 -22.51 15.35 -19.45
CA LYS A 10 -22.24 14.24 -20.39
C LYS A 10 -22.03 12.90 -19.67
N ASP A 11 -21.94 12.88 -18.35
CA ASP A 11 -21.81 11.65 -17.57
C ASP A 11 -23.11 10.83 -17.68
N PRO A 12 -23.04 9.55 -18.10
CA PRO A 12 -24.22 8.67 -18.17
C PRO A 12 -24.98 8.53 -16.85
N ALA A 13 -24.31 8.78 -15.71
CA ALA A 13 -24.93 8.80 -14.38
C ALA A 13 -25.72 10.09 -14.09
N PHE A 14 -25.68 11.08 -15.01
CA PHE A 14 -26.39 12.35 -14.86
C PHE A 14 -27.83 12.23 -15.36
N VAL A 15 -28.76 11.86 -14.48
CA VAL A 15 -30.18 11.67 -14.82
C VAL A 15 -31.02 12.83 -14.25
N ASN A 16 -31.87 13.43 -15.10
CA ASN A 16 -32.79 14.50 -14.70
C ASN A 16 -32.14 15.71 -14.01
N GLY A 17 -30.94 16.12 -14.46
CA GLY A 17 -30.23 17.25 -13.89
C GLY A 17 -29.66 16.96 -12.48
N ARG A 18 -29.71 15.71 -12.04
CA ARG A 18 -29.16 15.26 -10.77
C ARG A 18 -28.30 14.03 -11.00
N ASN A 19 -27.06 14.09 -10.54
CA ASN A 19 -26.22 12.91 -10.50
C ASN A 19 -26.53 12.14 -9.21
N TYR A 20 -27.29 11.06 -9.30
CA TYR A 20 -27.71 10.27 -8.15
C TYR A 20 -26.56 9.55 -7.45
N LEU A 21 -25.45 9.31 -8.16
CA LEU A 21 -24.26 8.68 -7.60
C LEU A 21 -23.22 9.70 -7.16
N ALA A 22 -23.47 10.97 -7.40
CA ALA A 22 -22.45 11.99 -7.33
C ALA A 22 -22.82 13.18 -6.47
N LYS A 23 -23.13 12.95 -5.22
CA LYS A 23 -22.98 13.99 -4.21
C LYS A 23 -21.51 14.41 -4.05
N PHE A 24 -20.61 13.65 -4.66
CA PHE A 24 -19.14 13.70 -4.53
C PHE A 24 -18.44 13.56 -5.89
N ASN A 25 -19.00 14.10 -6.96
CA ASN A 25 -18.33 14.14 -8.24
C ASN A 25 -17.41 15.36 -8.35
N TYR A 26 -16.21 15.15 -8.87
CA TYR A 26 -15.23 16.20 -9.12
C TYR A 26 -14.78 16.95 -7.87
N GLU A 27 -14.44 16.18 -6.83
CA GLU A 27 -13.71 16.72 -5.69
C GLU A 27 -12.20 16.61 -5.94
N GLN A 28 -11.47 17.53 -5.35
CA GLN A 28 -10.02 17.46 -5.38
C GLN A 28 -9.56 16.36 -4.41
N ASN A 29 -8.67 15.49 -4.88
CA ASN A 29 -7.97 14.57 -3.99
C ASN A 29 -7.09 15.39 -3.03
N VAL A 30 -6.93 14.90 -1.82
CA VAL A 30 -6.09 15.53 -0.81
C VAL A 30 -4.86 14.66 -0.60
N PHE A 31 -3.68 15.29 -0.56
CA PHE A 31 -2.42 14.62 -0.32
C PHE A 31 -1.77 15.19 0.94
N PHE A 32 -1.71 14.35 1.97
CA PHE A 32 -1.06 14.68 3.22
C PHE A 32 0.29 13.99 3.33
N ILE A 33 1.27 14.73 3.83
CA ILE A 33 2.53 14.14 4.31
C ILE A 33 2.55 14.19 5.84
N GLN A 34 3.24 13.24 6.44
CA GLN A 34 3.47 13.23 7.88
C GLN A 34 4.93 13.59 8.18
N GLU A 35 5.12 14.62 8.99
CA GLU A 35 6.42 15.05 9.48
C GLU A 35 6.28 15.43 10.97
N ASP A 36 7.20 14.97 11.81
CA ASP A 36 7.24 15.23 13.26
C ASP A 36 5.92 14.92 13.99
N GLY A 37 5.18 13.93 13.53
CA GLY A 37 3.89 13.52 14.11
C GLY A 37 2.69 14.34 13.66
N TYR A 38 2.87 15.34 12.82
CA TYR A 38 1.81 16.17 12.24
C TYR A 38 1.55 15.83 10.79
N PHE A 39 0.32 16.09 10.32
CA PHE A 39 -0.05 15.96 8.92
C PHE A 39 -0.13 17.33 8.27
N TYR A 40 0.57 17.49 7.15
CA TYR A 40 0.60 18.70 6.35
C TYR A 40 -0.07 18.46 5.01
N ASP A 41 -0.95 19.36 4.61
CA ASP A 41 -1.61 19.31 3.30
C ASP A 41 -0.65 19.79 2.20
N TRP A 42 -0.22 18.88 1.38
CA TRP A 42 0.67 19.12 0.23
C TRP A 42 -0.07 19.05 -1.11
N SER A 43 -1.39 19.09 -1.08
CA SER A 43 -2.23 18.98 -2.28
C SER A 43 -1.89 20.00 -3.36
N ALA A 44 -1.58 21.23 -2.97
CA ALA A 44 -1.24 22.30 -3.92
C ALA A 44 0.08 22.05 -4.69
N LEU A 45 0.95 21.19 -4.19
CA LEU A 45 2.28 20.91 -4.74
C LEU A 45 2.36 19.52 -5.41
N ASN A 46 1.28 18.73 -5.38
CA ASN A 46 1.34 17.35 -5.81
C ASN A 46 0.26 17.04 -6.87
N PRO A 47 0.64 16.48 -8.03
CA PRO A 47 -0.30 16.16 -9.12
C PRO A 47 -1.33 15.08 -8.75
N ILE A 48 -1.13 14.34 -7.63
CA ILE A 48 -2.12 13.39 -7.09
C ILE A 48 -3.39 14.13 -6.67
N ALA A 49 -3.28 15.39 -6.26
CA ALA A 49 -4.40 16.23 -5.85
C ALA A 49 -5.16 16.82 -7.05
N PHE A 50 -5.51 16.00 -8.01
CA PHE A 50 -6.33 16.42 -9.15
C PHE A 50 -7.82 16.40 -8.81
N PHE A 51 -8.59 17.17 -9.58
CA PHE A 51 -10.05 17.09 -9.55
C PHE A 51 -10.52 15.86 -10.33
N GLY A 52 -11.34 15.02 -9.71
CA GLY A 52 -11.85 13.82 -10.33
C GLY A 52 -12.89 13.10 -9.49
N ASN A 53 -13.47 12.04 -10.05
CA ASN A 53 -14.38 11.16 -9.35
C ASN A 53 -13.61 9.96 -8.79
N SER A 54 -12.61 10.23 -7.98
CA SER A 54 -11.76 9.20 -7.41
C SER A 54 -12.51 8.30 -6.44
N ARG A 55 -12.23 7.00 -6.47
CA ARG A 55 -12.90 6.01 -5.63
C ARG A 55 -11.95 5.24 -4.75
N SER A 56 -10.79 4.93 -5.26
CA SER A 56 -9.80 4.12 -4.56
C SER A 56 -8.41 4.54 -4.95
N SER A 57 -7.49 4.41 -4.03
CA SER A 57 -6.06 4.50 -4.28
C SER A 57 -5.33 3.29 -3.71
N THR A 58 -4.23 2.94 -4.33
CA THR A 58 -3.31 1.94 -3.81
C THR A 58 -1.88 2.37 -4.05
N PHE A 59 -1.00 1.91 -3.17
CA PHE A 59 0.44 2.11 -3.27
C PHE A 59 1.09 0.81 -3.74
N VAL A 60 1.97 0.91 -4.70
CA VAL A 60 2.70 -0.21 -5.30
C VAL A 60 4.02 0.28 -5.86
N ASP A 61 5.05 -0.49 -5.72
CA ASP A 61 6.33 -0.25 -6.38
C ASP A 61 6.29 -0.96 -7.75
N PHE A 62 6.12 -0.18 -8.85
CA PHE A 62 5.88 -0.72 -10.20
C PHE A 62 7.14 -1.16 -10.92
N ASP A 63 8.24 -0.50 -10.64
CA ASP A 63 9.49 -0.69 -11.37
C ASP A 63 10.62 -1.25 -10.50
N ASP A 64 10.27 -1.70 -9.29
CA ASP A 64 11.17 -2.34 -8.35
C ASP A 64 12.35 -1.43 -7.92
N ASP A 65 12.11 -0.09 -7.93
CA ASP A 65 13.10 0.90 -7.50
C ASP A 65 13.08 1.14 -5.98
N GLY A 66 12.06 0.62 -5.29
CA GLY A 66 11.89 0.69 -3.84
C GLY A 66 11.03 1.85 -3.37
N ASP A 67 10.70 2.78 -4.24
CA ASP A 67 9.79 3.87 -3.94
C ASP A 67 8.35 3.46 -4.26
N LEU A 68 7.41 3.89 -3.43
CA LEU A 68 6.00 3.55 -3.66
C LEU A 68 5.37 4.54 -4.63
N ASP A 69 4.82 4.00 -5.71
CA ASP A 69 3.98 4.68 -6.68
C ASP A 69 2.52 4.69 -6.24
N VAL A 70 1.71 5.52 -6.86
CA VAL A 70 0.29 5.63 -6.54
C VAL A 70 -0.59 5.36 -7.76
N VAL A 71 -1.55 4.46 -7.60
CA VAL A 71 -2.62 4.23 -8.57
C VAL A 71 -3.92 4.77 -8.00
N VAL A 72 -4.60 5.62 -8.75
CA VAL A 72 -5.92 6.15 -8.38
C VAL A 72 -6.95 5.69 -9.40
N THR A 73 -7.99 5.02 -8.95
CA THR A 73 -9.12 4.63 -9.79
C THR A 73 -10.22 5.69 -9.72
N ASN A 74 -10.86 5.94 -10.87
CA ASN A 74 -11.92 6.91 -10.97
C ASN A 74 -13.20 6.25 -11.48
N TYR A 75 -14.34 6.73 -11.02
CA TYR A 75 -15.64 6.32 -11.57
C TYR A 75 -15.87 6.99 -12.92
N SER A 76 -16.25 6.19 -13.93
CA SER A 76 -16.52 6.64 -15.31
C SER A 76 -15.38 7.41 -15.98
N SER A 77 -14.14 7.27 -15.50
CA SER A 77 -12.96 7.83 -16.15
C SER A 77 -11.73 6.95 -15.99
N LYS A 78 -10.66 7.28 -16.70
CA LYS A 78 -9.43 6.46 -16.68
C LYS A 78 -8.79 6.48 -15.30
N ALA A 79 -8.24 5.34 -14.87
CA ALA A 79 -7.31 5.29 -13.76
C ALA A 79 -6.08 6.14 -14.05
N LYS A 80 -5.50 6.70 -13.00
CA LYS A 80 -4.25 7.47 -13.08
C LYS A 80 -3.17 6.73 -12.29
N VAL A 81 -1.99 6.71 -12.88
CA VAL A 81 -0.77 6.18 -12.26
C VAL A 81 0.18 7.34 -12.07
N PHE A 82 0.67 7.49 -10.86
CA PHE A 82 1.66 8.49 -10.49
C PHE A 82 2.93 7.77 -10.07
N LYS A 83 3.95 7.86 -10.93
CA LYS A 83 5.26 7.33 -10.59
C LYS A 83 5.94 8.28 -9.61
N ASN A 84 6.49 7.72 -8.54
CA ASN A 84 7.39 8.43 -7.66
C ASN A 84 8.74 8.58 -8.38
N LEU A 85 9.21 9.79 -8.48
CA LEU A 85 10.49 10.10 -9.13
C LEU A 85 11.54 10.58 -8.11
N GLN A 86 11.26 10.42 -6.85
CA GLN A 86 12.20 10.77 -5.80
C GLN A 86 13.40 9.82 -5.88
N GLN A 87 14.58 10.39 -6.05
CA GLN A 87 15.82 9.62 -5.92
C GLN A 87 16.20 9.64 -4.44
N SER A 88 15.84 8.57 -3.74
CA SER A 88 16.19 8.40 -2.33
C SER A 88 17.39 7.46 -2.20
N GLU A 89 18.37 7.84 -1.38
CA GLU A 89 19.45 6.94 -0.97
C GLU A 89 19.03 6.01 0.18
N ASN A 90 17.77 6.08 0.59
CA ASN A 90 17.25 5.24 1.67
C ASN A 90 17.07 3.80 1.22
N ASN A 91 17.42 2.90 2.11
CA ASN A 91 17.22 1.47 1.90
C ASN A 91 15.77 1.07 2.20
N TRP A 92 15.35 -0.04 1.60
CA TRP A 92 14.03 -0.62 1.74
C TRP A 92 14.10 -2.15 1.78
N VAL A 93 13.00 -2.80 2.13
CA VAL A 93 12.84 -4.26 1.97
C VAL A 93 11.38 -4.60 1.73
N ARG A 94 11.13 -5.58 0.87
CA ARG A 94 9.79 -6.13 0.67
C ARG A 94 9.75 -7.60 1.05
N PHE A 95 8.59 -8.02 1.57
CA PHE A 95 8.32 -9.42 1.89
C PHE A 95 7.05 -9.87 1.20
N ARG A 96 7.14 -11.00 0.50
CA ARG A 96 6.02 -11.78 0.03
C ARG A 96 5.94 -13.03 0.87
N LEU A 97 4.87 -13.12 1.66
CA LEU A 97 4.64 -14.26 2.54
C LEU A 97 3.77 -15.29 1.84
N GLU A 98 4.14 -16.57 1.96
CA GLU A 98 3.37 -17.69 1.39
C GLU A 98 3.08 -18.72 2.47
N GLY A 99 1.78 -18.91 2.74
CA GLY A 99 1.30 -19.92 3.69
C GLY A 99 1.36 -21.33 3.11
N THR A 100 1.70 -22.30 3.94
CA THR A 100 1.63 -23.74 3.67
C THR A 100 0.55 -24.41 4.51
N ARG A 101 0.46 -24.09 5.80
CA ARG A 101 -0.65 -24.44 6.70
C ARG A 101 -1.64 -23.29 6.83
N SER A 102 -1.18 -22.07 6.74
CA SER A 102 -1.98 -20.87 6.58
C SER A 102 -2.53 -20.78 5.16
N ASN A 103 -3.46 -19.84 4.92
CA ASN A 103 -3.88 -19.56 3.56
C ASN A 103 -2.68 -19.12 2.69
N ARG A 104 -2.67 -19.50 1.41
CA ARG A 104 -1.53 -19.33 0.51
C ARG A 104 -1.02 -17.87 0.43
N ASN A 105 -1.93 -16.91 0.48
CA ASN A 105 -1.59 -15.49 0.39
C ASN A 105 -1.19 -14.90 1.74
N ALA A 106 -1.08 -15.73 2.78
CA ALA A 106 -0.70 -15.35 4.14
C ALA A 106 -1.58 -14.24 4.75
N ILE A 107 -2.84 -14.09 4.29
CA ILE A 107 -3.76 -13.09 4.82
C ILE A 107 -3.94 -13.32 6.33
N GLY A 108 -3.69 -12.27 7.12
CA GLY A 108 -3.67 -12.31 8.58
C GLY A 108 -2.29 -12.55 9.19
N ALA A 109 -1.26 -12.86 8.37
CA ALA A 109 0.11 -12.93 8.88
C ALA A 109 0.63 -11.55 9.28
N VAL A 110 1.42 -11.50 10.36
CA VAL A 110 2.07 -10.29 10.87
C VAL A 110 3.57 -10.48 10.78
N ALA A 111 4.23 -9.55 10.09
CA ALA A 111 5.69 -9.47 10.08
C ALA A 111 6.15 -8.35 11.02
N GLN A 112 7.08 -8.68 11.90
CA GLN A 112 7.77 -7.73 12.77
C GLN A 112 9.24 -7.69 12.38
N LEU A 113 9.70 -6.51 11.96
CA LEU A 113 11.09 -6.25 11.59
C LEU A 113 11.82 -5.59 12.74
N GLN A 114 13.09 -5.96 12.90
CA GLN A 114 14.06 -5.30 13.76
C GLN A 114 15.27 -4.89 12.91
N PHE A 115 15.65 -3.60 12.97
CA PHE A 115 16.86 -3.07 12.35
C PHE A 115 17.41 -1.92 13.21
N GLY A 116 18.64 -2.08 13.68
CA GLY A 116 19.20 -1.22 14.74
C GLY A 116 18.25 -1.15 15.95
N ASP A 117 17.99 0.05 16.44
CA ASP A 117 17.04 0.29 17.54
C ASP A 117 15.57 0.42 17.09
N GLN A 118 15.29 0.23 15.80
CA GLN A 118 13.97 0.42 15.26
C GLN A 118 13.21 -0.88 15.06
N GLN A 119 11.90 -0.81 15.28
CA GLN A 119 10.95 -1.88 14.95
C GLN A 119 9.88 -1.36 13.98
N ARG A 120 9.48 -2.22 13.06
CA ARG A 120 8.35 -1.98 12.16
C ARG A 120 7.45 -3.20 12.12
N PHE A 121 6.18 -2.96 11.91
CA PHE A 121 5.16 -4.01 11.81
C PHE A 121 4.38 -3.88 10.51
N GLY A 122 4.04 -5.01 9.93
CA GLY A 122 3.16 -5.06 8.78
C GLY A 122 2.25 -6.27 8.86
N THR A 123 1.01 -6.10 8.41
CA THR A 123 0.01 -7.19 8.36
C THR A 123 -0.43 -7.38 6.92
N VAL A 124 -0.49 -8.63 6.48
CA VAL A 124 -1.09 -8.99 5.19
C VAL A 124 -2.60 -8.93 5.32
N VAL A 125 -3.22 -8.02 4.57
CA VAL A 125 -4.67 -7.81 4.61
C VAL A 125 -5.31 -8.07 3.24
N SER A 126 -6.55 -8.54 3.22
CA SER A 126 -7.30 -8.87 1.99
C SER A 126 -8.05 -7.70 1.39
N GLY A 127 -7.97 -6.51 1.98
CA GLY A 127 -8.62 -5.32 1.49
C GLY A 127 -7.99 -4.09 2.09
N SER A 128 -7.93 -3.02 1.30
CA SER A 128 -7.44 -1.74 1.78
C SER A 128 -8.14 -0.61 1.02
N GLY A 129 -8.91 0.20 1.73
CA GLY A 129 -9.70 1.27 1.13
C GLY A 129 -11.04 0.80 0.53
N PHE A 130 -11.71 1.70 -0.18
CA PHE A 130 -13.03 1.46 -0.73
C PHE A 130 -12.96 0.59 -2.00
N LEU A 131 -13.57 -0.61 -1.97
CA LEU A 131 -13.63 -1.55 -3.09
C LEU A 131 -12.26 -1.81 -3.75
N SER A 132 -11.20 -1.83 -2.95
CA SER A 132 -9.84 -2.01 -3.43
C SER A 132 -9.05 -3.02 -2.62
N GLN A 133 -8.02 -3.56 -3.28
CA GLN A 133 -7.07 -4.48 -2.72
C GLN A 133 -5.67 -4.11 -3.21
N LYS A 134 -4.74 -4.01 -2.29
CA LYS A 134 -3.31 -3.88 -2.60
C LYS A 134 -2.67 -5.25 -2.81
N GLN A 135 -1.44 -5.26 -3.31
CA GLN A 135 -0.63 -6.48 -3.33
C GLN A 135 -0.49 -7.06 -1.92
N TYR A 136 -0.37 -8.40 -1.84
CA TYR A 136 -0.10 -9.11 -0.57
C TYR A 136 1.38 -9.02 -0.17
N GLU A 137 2.04 -7.94 -0.55
CA GLU A 137 3.41 -7.66 -0.18
C GLU A 137 3.46 -6.64 0.95
N LEU A 138 4.42 -6.82 1.82
CA LEU A 138 4.73 -5.88 2.88
C LEU A 138 5.97 -5.10 2.46
N HIS A 139 5.85 -3.79 2.38
CA HIS A 139 6.93 -2.88 2.05
C HIS A 139 7.34 -2.10 3.30
N PHE A 140 8.65 -2.01 3.54
CA PHE A 140 9.22 -1.29 4.67
C PHE A 140 10.40 -0.44 4.22
N GLY A 141 10.31 0.86 4.49
CA GLY A 141 11.47 1.75 4.39
C GLY A 141 12.38 1.54 5.59
N LEU A 142 13.68 1.47 5.33
CA LEU A 142 14.73 1.25 6.33
C LEU A 142 15.55 2.51 6.61
N GLY A 143 15.34 3.59 5.85
CA GLY A 143 16.21 4.77 5.90
C GLY A 143 17.65 4.40 5.56
N ALA A 144 18.61 4.87 6.35
CA ALA A 144 20.04 4.60 6.15
C ALA A 144 20.48 3.21 6.63
N ALA A 145 19.60 2.36 7.17
CA ALA A 145 19.98 1.05 7.68
C ALA A 145 20.38 0.10 6.53
N GLU A 146 21.59 -0.44 6.59
CA GLU A 146 22.17 -1.29 5.55
C GLU A 146 21.75 -2.75 5.63
N LYS A 147 21.01 -3.14 6.68
CA LYS A 147 20.48 -4.50 6.86
C LYS A 147 19.27 -4.54 7.76
N VAL A 148 18.50 -5.60 7.65
CA VAL A 148 17.49 -5.99 8.63
C VAL A 148 18.07 -7.07 9.54
N ASP A 149 18.17 -6.80 10.84
CA ASP A 149 18.75 -7.74 11.81
C ASP A 149 17.89 -9.00 11.95
N SER A 150 16.56 -8.83 11.96
CA SER A 150 15.64 -9.97 11.94
C SER A 150 14.25 -9.58 11.47
N VAL A 151 13.55 -10.55 10.91
CA VAL A 151 12.11 -10.52 10.73
C VAL A 151 11.47 -11.72 11.45
N THR A 152 10.45 -11.46 12.25
CA THR A 152 9.62 -12.49 12.85
C THR A 152 8.26 -12.47 12.19
N VAL A 153 7.88 -13.57 11.56
CA VAL A 153 6.56 -13.75 10.96
C VAL A 153 5.70 -14.57 11.91
N GLN A 154 4.59 -14.01 12.33
CA GLN A 154 3.54 -14.75 13.02
C GLN A 154 2.48 -15.13 11.99
N TRP A 155 2.38 -16.42 11.71
CA TRP A 155 1.45 -16.99 10.74
C TRP A 155 0.05 -17.19 11.33
N PRO A 156 -1.02 -17.13 10.51
CA PRO A 156 -2.39 -17.45 10.96
C PRO A 156 -2.53 -18.86 11.55
N SER A 157 -1.69 -19.80 11.15
CA SER A 157 -1.62 -21.16 11.73
C SER A 157 -1.13 -21.18 13.19
N GLY A 158 -0.65 -20.04 13.70
CA GLY A 158 -0.02 -19.93 15.02
C GLY A 158 1.50 -20.14 15.02
N ILE A 159 2.09 -20.58 13.91
CA ILE A 159 3.54 -20.74 13.78
C ILE A 159 4.21 -19.38 13.86
N LYS A 160 5.35 -19.30 14.56
CA LYS A 160 6.26 -18.16 14.56
C LYS A 160 7.57 -18.57 13.90
N GLN A 161 7.94 -17.85 12.84
CA GLN A 161 9.16 -18.09 12.07
C GLN A 161 10.04 -16.86 12.14
N LYS A 162 11.31 -17.04 12.46
CA LYS A 162 12.27 -15.95 12.55
C LYS A 162 13.41 -16.15 11.54
N LEU A 163 13.69 -15.10 10.76
CA LEU A 163 14.82 -15.03 9.85
C LEU A 163 15.74 -13.90 10.31
N THR A 164 17.04 -14.04 10.03
CA THR A 164 18.07 -13.04 10.40
C THR A 164 18.92 -12.68 9.18
N ASP A 165 19.66 -11.58 9.31
CA ASP A 165 20.62 -11.11 8.29
C ASP A 165 20.00 -10.93 6.89
N ILE A 166 18.87 -10.23 6.84
CA ILE A 166 18.13 -10.02 5.62
C ILE A 166 18.69 -8.81 4.87
N ALA A 167 19.10 -9.04 3.62
CA ALA A 167 19.64 -7.99 2.77
C ALA A 167 18.56 -6.96 2.40
N PRO A 168 18.87 -5.65 2.39
CA PRO A 168 17.97 -4.62 1.92
C PRO A 168 17.86 -4.60 0.39
N ASN A 169 17.05 -3.70 -0.11
CA ASN A 169 16.87 -3.32 -1.51
C ASN A 169 16.45 -4.50 -2.41
N LYS A 170 15.61 -5.38 -1.87
CA LYS A 170 14.99 -6.45 -2.64
C LYS A 170 13.72 -7.03 -2.03
N LEU A 171 12.99 -7.77 -2.83
CA LEU A 171 11.87 -8.59 -2.43
C LEU A 171 12.36 -9.96 -1.92
N HIS A 172 11.99 -10.30 -0.68
CA HIS A 172 12.19 -11.62 -0.09
C HIS A 172 10.88 -12.41 -0.09
N ARG A 173 10.93 -13.62 -0.61
CA ARG A 173 9.84 -14.58 -0.51
C ARG A 173 10.07 -15.44 0.73
N ILE A 174 9.13 -15.41 1.67
CA ILE A 174 9.17 -16.20 2.90
C ILE A 174 8.03 -17.21 2.85
N ILE A 175 8.38 -18.50 2.86
CA ILE A 175 7.43 -19.60 2.87
C ILE A 175 7.28 -20.08 4.30
N GLU A 176 6.02 -20.31 4.73
CA GLU A 176 5.71 -20.82 6.05
C GLU A 176 6.36 -22.19 6.27
N GLU A 177 7.25 -22.27 7.24
CA GLU A 177 7.93 -23.50 7.63
C GLU A 177 7.04 -24.30 8.59
N VAL A 178 6.78 -25.55 8.25
CA VAL A 178 6.11 -26.48 9.15
C VAL A 178 7.17 -27.08 10.08
N PRO A 179 7.08 -26.88 11.40
CA PRO A 179 7.96 -27.58 12.31
C PRO A 179 7.88 -29.08 12.09
N VAL A 180 9.01 -29.71 11.82
CA VAL A 180 9.08 -31.18 11.79
C VAL A 180 8.72 -31.65 13.19
N ALA A 181 7.63 -32.40 13.32
CA ALA A 181 7.28 -32.98 14.60
C ALA A 181 8.47 -33.80 15.08
N GLU A 182 9.04 -33.43 16.23
CA GLU A 182 9.99 -34.32 16.90
C GLU A 182 9.28 -35.64 17.13
N THR A 183 9.67 -36.67 16.41
CA THR A 183 9.26 -38.04 16.67
C THR A 183 9.71 -38.41 18.07
N LYS A 184 8.77 -38.46 19.02
CA LYS A 184 9.01 -39.00 20.36
C LYS A 184 9.22 -40.50 20.27
#